data_b35490bb7ce1f64580489a26cbdef8c7
#
_entry.id   b35490bb7ce1f64580489a26cbdef8c7
#
_cell.length_a   1.000
_cell.length_b   1.000
_cell.length_c   1.000
_cell.angle_alpha   90.00
_cell.angle_beta   90.00
_cell.angle_gamma   90.00
#
_symmetry.space_group_name_H-M   'P 1'
#
loop_
_entity.id
_entity.type
_entity.pdbx_description
1 polymer ?
#
loop_
_entity_poly.entity_id
_entity_poly.type
_entity_poly.pdbx_seq_one_letter_code
_entity_poly.pdbx_strand_id
1 'polypeptide(L)'
;MTHAHAHAHGSNGHVHNHSLHPGQFHEREPILDRDFEQRAFMIGVGGPVGSGKTALMLQLCLLLRETLGLAAVTNDIFTKEDGEFLVRHGALEAERIRAVETGGCPHAAIRDDISLNLLALEELQRAFRPDLLLIESGGDNLAACFSRELADFTIQVIDVAGGDKIPRKGGPGITQSDLLVINKTDLAQAVGADLKVMERDARQMRGDGPVVFAQVKHGVGLDQIIGQVIHAWQHALGVPH
;
A
#
# COMPACT_ATOMS: atom_id res chain seq x y z
N MET A 1 -67.44 7.78 16.06
CA MET A 1 -66.65 6.52 16.17
C MET A 1 -65.66 6.50 15.01
N THR A 2 -64.46 6.94 15.23
CA THR A 2 -63.41 7.04 14.22
C THR A 2 -62.19 6.33 14.78
N HIS A 3 -61.85 5.18 14.18
CA HIS A 3 -60.68 4.41 14.52
C HIS A 3 -59.45 4.99 13.83
N ALA A 4 -58.48 5.44 14.61
CA ALA A 4 -57.16 5.81 14.13
C ALA A 4 -56.24 4.61 14.25
N HIS A 5 -55.71 4.13 13.12
CA HIS A 5 -54.59 3.16 13.06
C HIS A 5 -53.29 3.92 13.11
N ALA A 6 -52.53 3.69 14.18
CA ALA A 6 -51.15 4.15 14.29
C ALA A 6 -50.21 3.09 13.69
N HIS A 7 -49.53 3.44 12.58
CA HIS A 7 -48.41 2.67 12.06
C HIS A 7 -47.14 3.16 12.73
N ALA A 8 -46.54 2.28 13.56
CA ALA A 8 -45.19 2.49 14.09
C ALA A 8 -44.15 2.07 13.04
N HIS A 9 -43.48 3.04 12.44
CA HIS A 9 -42.29 2.80 11.66
C HIS A 9 -41.07 2.76 12.60
N GLY A 10 -40.57 1.56 12.85
CA GLY A 10 -39.27 1.37 13.49
C GLY A 10 -38.15 1.76 12.51
N SER A 11 -37.58 2.93 12.67
CA SER A 11 -36.35 3.34 11.98
C SER A 11 -35.15 2.79 12.75
N ASN A 12 -34.57 1.69 12.29
CA ASN A 12 -33.21 1.31 12.66
C ASN A 12 -32.24 2.32 12.03
N GLY A 13 -32.04 3.41 12.72
CA GLY A 13 -31.00 4.37 12.37
C GLY A 13 -29.64 3.81 12.76
N HIS A 14 -28.91 3.26 11.79
CA HIS A 14 -27.46 3.13 11.93
C HIS A 14 -26.89 4.55 12.02
N VAL A 15 -26.56 4.98 13.20
CA VAL A 15 -25.83 6.22 13.44
C VAL A 15 -24.38 5.97 13.03
N HIS A 16 -24.07 6.22 11.77
CA HIS A 16 -22.67 6.36 11.34
C HIS A 16 -22.13 7.64 11.96
N ASN A 17 -21.41 7.49 13.04
CA ASN A 17 -20.76 8.62 13.71
C ASN A 17 -19.48 8.97 12.92
N HIS A 18 -19.64 9.65 11.79
CA HIS A 18 -18.53 10.13 10.94
C HIS A 18 -17.98 11.47 11.46
N SER A 19 -17.46 11.49 12.67
CA SER A 19 -16.50 12.52 13.05
C SER A 19 -15.11 12.10 12.57
N LEU A 20 -14.90 12.09 11.25
CA LEU A 20 -13.61 11.87 10.63
C LEU A 20 -12.71 13.06 10.96
N HIS A 21 -11.84 12.93 11.94
CA HIS A 21 -10.75 13.86 12.10
C HIS A 21 -9.74 13.60 10.98
N PRO A 22 -9.54 14.55 10.04
CA PRO A 22 -8.50 14.41 9.02
C PRO A 22 -7.16 14.30 9.75
N GLY A 23 -6.50 13.14 9.62
CA GLY A 23 -5.21 12.89 10.25
C GLY A 23 -5.18 11.70 11.22
N GLN A 24 -6.25 10.92 11.35
CA GLN A 24 -6.24 9.64 12.05
C GLN A 24 -6.40 8.49 11.06
N PHE A 25 -5.84 7.33 11.41
CA PHE A 25 -5.99 6.10 10.63
C PHE A 25 -7.47 5.67 10.63
N HIS A 26 -7.93 5.28 9.45
CA HIS A 26 -9.19 4.59 9.27
C HIS A 26 -8.92 3.37 8.41
N GLU A 27 -9.32 2.21 8.91
CA GLU A 27 -9.36 1.01 8.09
C GLU A 27 -10.28 1.27 6.90
N ARG A 28 -9.78 0.97 5.71
CA ARG A 28 -10.54 1.17 4.49
C ARG A 28 -11.51 0.03 4.31
N GLU A 29 -12.77 0.34 4.06
CA GLU A 29 -13.75 -0.69 3.72
C GLU A 29 -13.31 -1.45 2.45
N PRO A 30 -13.42 -2.79 2.45
CA PRO A 30 -13.11 -3.58 1.26
C PRO A 30 -14.06 -3.19 0.12
N ILE A 31 -13.57 -3.28 -1.11
CA ILE A 31 -14.41 -3.12 -2.31
C ILE A 31 -15.14 -4.46 -2.51
N LEU A 32 -16.42 -4.52 -2.11
CA LEU A 32 -17.20 -5.76 -2.04
C LEU A 32 -17.52 -6.38 -3.40
N ASP A 33 -17.52 -5.60 -4.49
CA ASP A 33 -17.93 -6.04 -5.83
C ASP A 33 -16.74 -6.36 -6.75
N ARG A 34 -15.55 -6.60 -6.19
CA ARG A 34 -14.36 -6.88 -6.98
C ARG A 34 -14.29 -8.36 -7.35
N ASP A 35 -14.27 -8.62 -8.67
CA ASP A 35 -14.07 -9.95 -9.21
C ASP A 35 -12.57 -10.27 -9.34
N PHE A 36 -12.03 -10.94 -8.33
CA PHE A 36 -10.62 -11.34 -8.30
C PHE A 36 -10.28 -12.52 -9.23
N GLU A 37 -11.26 -13.14 -9.90
CA GLU A 37 -10.99 -14.07 -11.00
C GLU A 37 -10.60 -13.32 -12.28
N GLN A 38 -11.15 -12.13 -12.47
CA GLN A 38 -10.85 -11.27 -13.63
C GLN A 38 -9.72 -10.27 -13.37
N ARG A 39 -9.46 -9.94 -12.13
CA ARG A 39 -8.46 -8.95 -11.72
C ARG A 39 -7.70 -9.44 -10.48
N ALA A 40 -6.38 -9.57 -10.60
CA ALA A 40 -5.52 -9.91 -9.46
C ALA A 40 -5.70 -8.94 -8.29
N PHE A 41 -5.39 -9.39 -7.07
CA PHE A 41 -5.30 -8.52 -5.91
C PHE A 41 -4.10 -7.58 -6.06
N MET A 42 -4.31 -6.28 -5.94
CA MET A 42 -3.32 -5.25 -6.24
C MET A 42 -2.74 -4.64 -4.97
N ILE A 43 -1.40 -4.61 -4.89
CA ILE A 43 -0.65 -4.07 -3.76
C ILE A 43 0.10 -2.83 -4.21
N GLY A 44 -0.24 -1.68 -3.63
CA GLY A 44 0.47 -0.42 -3.85
C GLY A 44 1.57 -0.20 -2.83
N VAL A 45 2.79 0.07 -3.29
CA VAL A 45 3.95 0.42 -2.45
C VAL A 45 4.32 1.87 -2.70
N GLY A 46 3.98 2.74 -1.75
CA GLY A 46 4.23 4.17 -1.79
C GLY A 46 5.26 4.63 -0.78
N GLY A 47 5.70 5.87 -0.92
CA GLY A 47 6.61 6.52 0.02
C GLY A 47 7.65 7.42 -0.64
N PRO A 48 8.40 8.20 0.14
CA PRO A 48 9.40 9.14 -0.35
C PRO A 48 10.51 8.47 -1.15
N VAL A 49 11.17 9.25 -1.99
CA VAL A 49 12.39 8.81 -2.69
C VAL A 49 13.42 8.35 -1.66
N GLY A 50 14.06 7.21 -1.93
CA GLY A 50 15.08 6.64 -1.07
C GLY A 50 14.56 5.92 0.18
N SER A 51 13.26 5.83 0.44
CA SER A 51 12.72 5.14 1.63
C SER A 51 12.91 3.61 1.58
N GLY A 52 13.17 3.04 0.40
CA GLY A 52 13.39 1.61 0.19
C GLY A 52 12.19 0.86 -0.38
N LYS A 53 11.30 1.56 -1.09
CA LYS A 53 10.16 0.95 -1.80
C LYS A 53 10.60 -0.14 -2.78
N THR A 54 11.52 0.19 -3.70
CA THR A 54 12.04 -0.75 -4.71
C THR A 54 12.73 -1.96 -4.07
N ALA A 55 13.43 -1.75 -2.94
CA ALA A 55 14.01 -2.85 -2.17
C ALA A 55 12.91 -3.74 -1.56
N LEU A 56 11.82 -3.15 -1.08
CA LEU A 56 10.66 -3.91 -0.59
C LEU A 56 9.96 -4.66 -1.73
N MET A 57 9.76 -4.03 -2.88
CA MET A 57 9.23 -4.68 -4.08
C MET A 57 10.06 -5.90 -4.46
N LEU A 58 11.40 -5.77 -4.48
CA LEU A 58 12.30 -6.88 -4.75
C LEU A 58 12.10 -8.04 -3.76
N GLN A 59 12.07 -7.74 -2.46
CA GLN A 59 11.91 -8.77 -1.44
C GLN A 59 10.55 -9.46 -1.51
N LEU A 60 9.47 -8.72 -1.72
CA LEU A 60 8.14 -9.29 -1.92
C LEU A 60 8.11 -10.24 -3.13
N CYS A 61 8.69 -9.82 -4.26
CA CYS A 61 8.79 -10.67 -5.43
C CYS A 61 9.58 -11.95 -5.16
N LEU A 62 10.78 -11.83 -4.58
CA LEU A 62 11.66 -12.98 -4.33
C LEU A 62 11.05 -14.00 -3.37
N LEU A 63 10.32 -13.54 -2.35
CA LEU A 63 9.77 -14.40 -1.31
C LEU A 63 8.42 -15.02 -1.69
N LEU A 64 7.65 -14.38 -2.58
CA LEU A 64 6.31 -14.85 -2.93
C LEU A 64 6.23 -15.58 -4.28
N ARG A 65 7.16 -15.33 -5.21
CA ARG A 65 7.09 -15.87 -6.59
C ARG A 65 7.12 -17.39 -6.71
N GLU A 66 7.64 -18.09 -5.71
CA GLU A 66 7.69 -19.56 -5.73
C GLU A 66 6.33 -20.20 -5.41
N THR A 67 5.43 -19.42 -4.78
CA THR A 67 4.11 -19.90 -4.33
C THR A 67 2.95 -19.19 -5.01
N LEU A 68 3.17 -18.00 -5.54
CA LEU A 68 2.14 -17.15 -6.16
C LEU A 68 2.59 -16.65 -7.52
N GLY A 69 1.65 -16.55 -8.45
CA GLY A 69 1.85 -15.86 -9.70
C GLY A 69 1.93 -14.35 -9.46
N LEU A 70 3.05 -13.73 -9.82
CA LEU A 70 3.29 -12.30 -9.61
C LEU A 70 3.52 -11.55 -10.92
N ALA A 71 3.16 -10.27 -10.94
CA ALA A 71 3.64 -9.29 -11.90
C ALA A 71 3.78 -7.91 -11.21
N ALA A 72 4.56 -7.00 -11.79
CA ALA A 72 4.89 -5.74 -11.15
C ALA A 72 4.88 -4.55 -12.14
N VAL A 73 4.45 -3.41 -11.62
CA VAL A 73 4.54 -2.09 -12.26
C VAL A 73 5.41 -1.19 -11.39
N THR A 74 6.39 -0.53 -11.99
CA THR A 74 7.17 0.52 -11.33
C THR A 74 6.89 1.87 -11.98
N ASN A 75 6.78 2.89 -11.17
CA ASN A 75 6.62 4.27 -11.64
C ASN A 75 7.88 5.06 -11.36
N ASP A 76 8.35 5.79 -12.35
CA ASP A 76 9.37 6.82 -12.19
C ASP A 76 9.00 8.04 -13.05
N ILE A 77 9.57 9.20 -12.69
CA ILE A 77 9.28 10.46 -13.38
C ILE A 77 9.89 10.47 -14.78
N PHE A 78 11.15 10.07 -14.92
CA PHE A 78 11.94 10.19 -16.14
C PHE A 78 12.72 8.94 -16.55
N THR A 79 12.71 7.89 -15.75
CA THR A 79 13.56 6.72 -15.99
C THR A 79 12.79 5.41 -15.83
N LYS A 80 13.42 4.31 -16.24
CA LYS A 80 12.93 2.94 -16.00
C LYS A 80 13.80 2.21 -14.97
N GLU A 81 14.57 2.97 -14.20
CA GLU A 81 15.64 2.44 -13.36
C GLU A 81 15.15 1.43 -12.32
N ASP A 82 13.99 1.71 -11.69
CA ASP A 82 13.40 0.79 -10.70
C ASP A 82 12.97 -0.53 -11.34
N GLY A 83 12.36 -0.50 -12.53
CA GLY A 83 12.02 -1.72 -13.28
C GLY A 83 13.26 -2.51 -13.70
N GLU A 84 14.26 -1.83 -14.22
CA GLU A 84 15.55 -2.44 -14.58
C GLU A 84 16.28 -3.02 -13.36
N PHE A 85 16.18 -2.35 -12.21
CA PHE A 85 16.71 -2.86 -10.94
C PHE A 85 16.06 -4.19 -10.57
N LEU A 86 14.73 -4.28 -10.63
CA LEU A 86 14.02 -5.53 -10.33
C LEU A 86 14.42 -6.66 -11.27
N VAL A 87 14.53 -6.38 -12.57
CA VAL A 87 14.99 -7.37 -13.57
C VAL A 87 16.42 -7.83 -13.29
N ARG A 88 17.36 -6.90 -13.09
CA ARG A 88 18.78 -7.20 -12.82
C ARG A 88 18.98 -8.05 -11.56
N HIS A 89 18.12 -7.88 -10.56
CA HIS A 89 18.18 -8.64 -9.31
C HIS A 89 17.32 -9.91 -9.34
N GLY A 90 16.78 -10.26 -10.50
CA GLY A 90 16.00 -11.48 -10.67
C GLY A 90 14.71 -11.52 -9.85
N ALA A 91 14.07 -10.35 -9.64
CA ALA A 91 12.79 -10.28 -8.93
C ALA A 91 11.72 -11.14 -9.61
N LEU A 92 11.50 -10.88 -10.89
CA LEU A 92 10.62 -11.60 -11.79
C LEU A 92 11.25 -11.64 -13.19
N GLU A 93 10.68 -12.44 -14.10
CA GLU A 93 11.01 -12.38 -15.52
C GLU A 93 10.66 -10.99 -16.09
N ALA A 94 11.48 -10.51 -17.04
CA ALA A 94 11.35 -9.15 -17.58
C ALA A 94 9.96 -8.86 -18.16
N GLU A 95 9.32 -9.86 -18.74
CA GLU A 95 7.97 -9.75 -19.31
C GLU A 95 6.88 -9.51 -18.28
N ARG A 96 7.15 -9.85 -17.01
CA ARG A 96 6.24 -9.65 -15.87
C ARG A 96 6.41 -8.31 -15.18
N ILE A 97 7.34 -7.47 -15.67
CA ILE A 97 7.61 -6.14 -15.13
C ILE A 97 7.28 -5.09 -16.19
N ARG A 98 6.57 -4.04 -15.81
CA ARG A 98 6.34 -2.84 -16.61
C ARG A 98 6.86 -1.61 -15.89
N ALA A 99 7.70 -0.84 -16.55
CA ALA A 99 8.12 0.47 -16.08
C ALA A 99 7.29 1.55 -16.78
N VAL A 100 6.61 2.38 -15.99
CA VAL A 100 5.77 3.49 -16.45
C VAL A 100 6.47 4.80 -16.14
N GLU A 101 6.75 5.58 -17.20
CA GLU A 101 7.25 6.94 -17.05
C GLU A 101 6.07 7.90 -16.88
N THR A 102 5.97 8.53 -15.71
CA THR A 102 4.82 9.36 -15.33
C THR A 102 4.93 10.80 -15.80
N GLY A 103 6.10 11.22 -16.27
CA GLY A 103 6.33 12.46 -17.03
C GLY A 103 5.94 13.77 -16.33
N GLY A 104 5.87 13.80 -15.00
CA GLY A 104 5.43 15.01 -14.31
C GLY A 104 5.29 14.83 -12.81
N CYS A 105 4.07 14.73 -12.33
CA CYS A 105 3.78 14.59 -10.91
C CYS A 105 3.52 13.11 -10.55
N PRO A 106 4.41 12.43 -9.83
CA PRO A 106 4.22 11.03 -9.42
C PRO A 106 2.93 10.80 -8.62
N HIS A 107 2.48 11.82 -7.89
CA HIS A 107 1.24 11.76 -7.12
C HIS A 107 0.00 11.64 -8.02
N ALA A 108 0.00 12.39 -9.13
CA ALA A 108 -1.10 12.34 -10.08
C ALA A 108 -1.25 10.94 -10.69
N ALA A 109 -0.14 10.29 -11.02
CA ALA A 109 -0.13 8.99 -11.67
C ALA A 109 -0.71 7.85 -10.81
N ILE A 110 -0.71 7.99 -9.50
CA ILE A 110 -1.27 6.97 -8.59
C ILE A 110 -2.64 7.36 -8.00
N ARG A 111 -3.11 8.59 -8.24
CA ARG A 111 -4.32 9.11 -7.61
C ARG A 111 -5.30 9.77 -8.58
N ASP A 112 -4.83 10.72 -9.41
CA ASP A 112 -5.69 11.61 -10.18
C ASP A 112 -5.80 11.19 -11.65
N ASP A 113 -4.68 10.92 -12.32
CA ASP A 113 -4.61 10.38 -13.68
C ASP A 113 -3.89 9.05 -13.70
N ILE A 114 -4.63 8.03 -13.37
CA ILE A 114 -4.15 6.66 -13.23
C ILE A 114 -4.10 5.87 -14.54
N SER A 115 -4.44 6.48 -15.65
CA SER A 115 -4.70 5.79 -16.94
C SER A 115 -3.54 4.93 -17.41
N LEU A 116 -2.31 5.45 -17.35
CA LEU A 116 -1.11 4.70 -17.78
C LEU A 116 -0.85 3.48 -16.89
N ASN A 117 -1.01 3.65 -15.59
CA ASN A 117 -0.83 2.57 -14.63
C ASN A 117 -1.91 1.49 -14.78
N LEU A 118 -3.16 1.93 -14.95
CA LEU A 118 -4.26 1.00 -15.15
C LEU A 118 -4.06 0.17 -16.41
N LEU A 119 -3.65 0.81 -17.53
CA LEU A 119 -3.35 0.12 -18.78
C LEU A 119 -2.23 -0.93 -18.59
N ALA A 120 -1.13 -0.57 -17.91
CA ALA A 120 -0.02 -1.49 -17.64
C ALA A 120 -0.45 -2.68 -16.79
N LEU A 121 -1.27 -2.45 -15.75
CA LEU A 121 -1.82 -3.50 -14.90
C LEU A 121 -2.76 -4.45 -15.67
N GLU A 122 -3.62 -3.89 -16.53
CA GLU A 122 -4.52 -4.68 -17.39
C GLU A 122 -3.77 -5.52 -18.43
N GLU A 123 -2.68 -5.00 -19.00
CA GLU A 123 -1.82 -5.77 -19.91
C GLU A 123 -1.18 -6.95 -19.19
N LEU A 124 -0.63 -6.75 -18.00
CA LEU A 124 -0.05 -7.81 -17.19
C LEU A 124 -1.10 -8.83 -16.75
N GLN A 125 -2.29 -8.36 -16.36
CA GLN A 125 -3.40 -9.23 -16.01
C GLN A 125 -3.81 -10.15 -17.18
N ARG A 126 -3.96 -9.58 -18.37
CA ARG A 126 -4.33 -10.35 -19.57
C ARG A 126 -3.27 -11.35 -19.99
N ALA A 127 -1.99 -10.97 -19.87
CA ALA A 127 -0.86 -11.79 -20.30
C ALA A 127 -0.56 -12.97 -19.35
N PHE A 128 -0.63 -12.73 -18.05
CA PHE A 128 -0.07 -13.66 -17.06
C PHE A 128 -1.07 -14.18 -16.03
N ARG A 129 -2.24 -13.54 -15.88
CA ARG A 129 -3.24 -13.86 -14.84
C ARG A 129 -2.61 -14.12 -13.47
N PRO A 130 -1.84 -13.16 -12.94
CA PRO A 130 -1.16 -13.33 -11.68
C PRO A 130 -2.17 -13.36 -10.50
N ASP A 131 -1.75 -13.96 -9.39
CA ASP A 131 -2.51 -13.90 -8.14
C ASP A 131 -2.40 -12.50 -7.51
N LEU A 132 -1.20 -11.92 -7.56
CA LEU A 132 -0.91 -10.59 -7.05
C LEU A 132 -0.27 -9.69 -8.12
N LEU A 133 -0.72 -8.46 -8.19
CA LEU A 133 -0.09 -7.38 -8.94
C LEU A 133 0.50 -6.36 -7.96
N LEU A 134 1.79 -6.07 -8.11
CA LEU A 134 2.47 -5.07 -7.30
C LEU A 134 2.65 -3.79 -8.12
N ILE A 135 2.40 -2.63 -7.51
CA ILE A 135 2.63 -1.34 -8.13
C ILE A 135 3.42 -0.42 -7.19
N GLU A 136 4.55 0.09 -7.66
CA GLU A 136 5.38 1.05 -6.93
C GLU A 136 5.08 2.48 -7.37
N SER A 137 5.00 3.42 -6.43
CA SER A 137 4.90 4.86 -6.75
C SER A 137 6.26 5.45 -7.12
N GLY A 138 6.28 6.49 -7.94
CA GLY A 138 7.49 7.16 -8.44
C GLY A 138 8.21 8.04 -7.39
N GLY A 139 8.02 7.79 -6.10
CA GLY A 139 8.63 8.59 -5.04
C GLY A 139 7.79 9.80 -4.68
N ASP A 140 6.76 9.56 -3.94
CA ASP A 140 5.83 10.55 -3.43
C ASP A 140 6.17 10.97 -2.00
N ASN A 141 5.67 12.13 -1.61
CA ASN A 141 5.72 12.56 -0.22
C ASN A 141 4.54 11.93 0.57
N LEU A 142 4.41 12.29 1.84
CA LEU A 142 3.35 11.79 2.73
C LEU A 142 1.92 12.20 2.32
N ALA A 143 1.76 13.07 1.32
CA ALA A 143 0.47 13.59 0.90
C ALA A 143 -0.27 12.67 -0.08
N ALA A 144 0.40 11.68 -0.67
CA ALA A 144 -0.22 10.76 -1.63
C ALA A 144 -0.63 9.44 -0.99
N CYS A 145 -1.73 8.90 -1.49
CA CYS A 145 -2.18 7.54 -1.27
C CYS A 145 -2.72 7.01 -2.60
N PHE A 146 -2.53 5.73 -2.88
CA PHE A 146 -3.04 5.11 -4.10
C PHE A 146 -4.55 5.23 -4.23
N SER A 147 -5.00 5.49 -5.47
CA SER A 147 -6.40 5.26 -5.84
C SER A 147 -6.78 3.80 -5.56
N ARG A 148 -8.02 3.61 -5.10
CA ARG A 148 -8.59 2.27 -4.89
C ARG A 148 -8.67 1.45 -6.17
N GLU A 149 -8.68 2.10 -7.33
CA GLU A 149 -8.63 1.43 -8.62
C GLU A 149 -7.27 0.79 -8.91
N LEU A 150 -6.20 1.33 -8.34
CA LEU A 150 -4.83 0.81 -8.52
C LEU A 150 -4.36 -0.10 -7.39
N ALA A 151 -4.95 -0.03 -6.20
CA ALA A 151 -4.46 -0.83 -5.08
C ALA A 151 -5.59 -1.21 -4.12
N ASP A 152 -5.73 -2.51 -3.90
CA ASP A 152 -6.63 -3.10 -2.91
C ASP A 152 -6.01 -3.01 -1.51
N PHE A 153 -4.68 -3.15 -1.43
CA PHE A 153 -3.88 -3.01 -0.21
C PHE A 153 -2.71 -2.07 -0.46
N THR A 154 -2.47 -1.12 0.45
CA THR A 154 -1.42 -0.12 0.31
C THR A 154 -0.42 -0.19 1.44
N ILE A 155 0.86 -0.17 1.08
CA ILE A 155 2.01 -0.12 1.98
C ILE A 155 2.66 1.24 1.82
N GLN A 156 2.71 2.03 2.89
CA GLN A 156 3.51 3.26 2.93
C GLN A 156 4.85 2.97 3.56
N VAL A 157 5.93 3.21 2.83
CA VAL A 157 7.30 3.04 3.32
C VAL A 157 7.90 4.39 3.63
N ILE A 158 8.24 4.61 4.89
CA ILE A 158 9.10 5.73 5.34
C ILE A 158 10.38 5.15 5.91
N ASP A 159 11.39 6.00 6.13
CA ASP A 159 12.62 5.54 6.76
C ASP A 159 13.10 6.46 7.89
N VAL A 160 14.04 5.98 8.67
CA VAL A 160 14.59 6.72 9.82
C VAL A 160 15.41 7.94 9.39
N ALA A 161 15.96 7.97 8.17
CA ALA A 161 16.76 9.08 7.67
C ALA A 161 15.92 10.36 7.44
N GLY A 162 14.61 10.20 7.24
CA GLY A 162 13.67 11.32 7.21
C GLY A 162 13.48 12.02 8.57
N GLY A 163 13.98 11.41 9.65
CA GLY A 163 13.90 11.88 11.02
C GLY A 163 12.73 11.29 11.80
N ASP A 164 12.89 11.25 13.13
CA ASP A 164 11.94 10.62 14.05
C ASP A 164 10.56 11.27 14.10
N LYS A 165 10.43 12.48 13.56
CA LYS A 165 9.19 13.27 13.55
C LYS A 165 8.28 12.97 12.36
N ILE A 166 8.72 12.12 11.42
CA ILE A 166 7.93 11.84 10.20
C ILE A 166 6.54 11.25 10.53
N PRO A 167 6.39 10.26 11.41
CA PRO A 167 5.06 9.70 11.68
C PRO A 167 4.06 10.74 12.18
N ARG A 168 4.45 11.64 13.09
CA ARG A 168 3.54 12.66 13.67
C ARG A 168 3.16 13.78 12.71
N LYS A 169 3.90 13.96 11.59
CA LYS A 169 3.50 14.92 10.55
C LYS A 169 2.20 14.47 9.88
N GLY A 170 1.87 13.19 9.94
CA GLY A 170 0.65 12.65 9.37
C GLY A 170 0.63 12.75 7.85
N GLY A 171 -0.56 12.94 7.32
CA GLY A 171 -0.84 12.95 5.90
C GLY A 171 -1.39 11.59 5.42
N PRO A 172 -2.04 11.56 4.24
CA PRO A 172 -2.71 10.35 3.72
C PRO A 172 -1.81 9.11 3.66
N GLY A 173 -0.54 9.27 3.30
CA GLY A 173 0.40 8.14 3.30
C GLY A 173 0.56 7.50 4.68
N ILE A 174 0.55 8.29 5.75
CA ILE A 174 0.66 7.76 7.12
C ILE A 174 -0.69 7.23 7.63
N THR A 175 -1.80 7.94 7.36
CA THR A 175 -3.08 7.70 8.02
C THR A 175 -4.07 6.89 7.19
N GLN A 176 -3.86 6.73 5.88
CA GLN A 176 -4.78 6.02 4.98
C GLN A 176 -4.16 4.77 4.33
N SER A 177 -2.84 4.53 4.48
CA SER A 177 -2.24 3.27 4.05
C SER A 177 -2.68 2.12 4.97
N ASP A 178 -2.87 0.93 4.42
CA ASP A 178 -3.26 -0.25 5.20
C ASP A 178 -2.11 -0.69 6.10
N LEU A 179 -0.87 -0.59 5.63
CA LEU A 179 0.35 -0.88 6.38
C LEU A 179 1.33 0.30 6.32
N LEU A 180 1.86 0.71 7.46
CA LEU A 180 3.01 1.62 7.55
C LEU A 180 4.28 0.82 7.83
N VAL A 181 5.29 0.97 6.97
CA VAL A 181 6.63 0.39 7.18
C VAL A 181 7.62 1.51 7.53
N ILE A 182 8.27 1.41 8.69
CA ILE A 182 9.37 2.28 9.12
C ILE A 182 10.66 1.53 8.86
N ASN A 183 11.30 1.84 7.75
CA ASN A 183 12.45 1.10 7.22
C ASN A 183 13.80 1.65 7.69
N LYS A 184 14.87 0.89 7.44
CA LYS A 184 16.27 1.24 7.74
C LYS A 184 16.54 1.49 9.20
N THR A 185 15.88 0.74 10.09
CA THR A 185 16.00 0.92 11.54
C THR A 185 17.42 0.70 12.06
N ASP A 186 18.25 -0.01 11.31
CA ASP A 186 19.69 -0.16 11.55
C ASP A 186 20.44 1.17 11.49
N LEU A 187 19.97 2.15 10.72
CA LEU A 187 20.58 3.46 10.58
C LEU A 187 20.10 4.46 11.66
N ALA A 188 19.14 4.10 12.50
CA ALA A 188 18.50 5.04 13.45
C ALA A 188 19.51 5.79 14.31
N GLN A 189 20.48 5.07 14.89
CA GLN A 189 21.54 5.67 15.70
C GLN A 189 22.42 6.61 14.88
N ALA A 190 22.79 6.22 13.66
CA ALA A 190 23.67 7.01 12.81
C ALA A 190 23.05 8.32 12.35
N VAL A 191 21.72 8.35 12.17
CA VAL A 191 20.98 9.56 11.75
C VAL A 191 20.35 10.31 12.93
N GLY A 192 20.54 9.84 14.16
CA GLY A 192 20.01 10.47 15.37
C GLY A 192 18.48 10.34 15.51
N ALA A 193 17.87 9.31 14.92
CA ALA A 193 16.45 9.06 15.03
C ALA A 193 16.13 8.17 16.25
N ASP A 194 15.11 8.54 17.02
CA ASP A 194 14.62 7.75 18.15
C ASP A 194 13.42 6.87 17.71
N LEU A 195 13.66 5.57 17.65
CA LEU A 195 12.62 4.60 17.26
C LEU A 195 11.42 4.58 18.21
N LYS A 196 11.62 4.86 19.50
CA LYS A 196 10.52 4.95 20.48
C LYS A 196 9.64 6.16 20.22
N VAL A 197 10.25 7.28 19.79
CA VAL A 197 9.49 8.47 19.36
C VAL A 197 8.68 8.13 18.11
N MET A 198 9.29 7.48 17.12
CA MET A 198 8.59 7.09 15.90
C MET A 198 7.44 6.11 16.18
N GLU A 199 7.62 5.14 17.07
CA GLU A 199 6.59 4.19 17.47
C GLU A 199 5.42 4.90 18.16
N ARG A 200 5.70 5.72 19.16
CA ARG A 200 4.68 6.51 19.86
C ARG A 200 3.88 7.36 18.89
N ASP A 201 4.58 8.09 18.03
CA ASP A 201 3.95 9.04 17.09
C ASP A 201 3.16 8.27 16.00
N ALA A 202 3.66 7.14 15.53
CA ALA A 202 2.92 6.28 14.61
C ALA A 202 1.63 5.74 15.23
N ARG A 203 1.69 5.25 16.48
CA ARG A 203 0.49 4.81 17.21
C ARG A 203 -0.50 5.94 17.45
N GLN A 204 -0.02 7.14 17.74
CA GLN A 204 -0.90 8.30 17.91
C GLN A 204 -1.67 8.63 16.63
N MET A 205 -1.03 8.49 15.46
CA MET A 205 -1.64 8.81 14.17
C MET A 205 -2.48 7.66 13.60
N ARG A 206 -2.14 6.43 13.93
CA ARG A 206 -2.73 5.23 13.33
C ARG A 206 -3.58 4.41 14.30
N GLY A 207 -3.56 4.70 15.62
CA GLY A 207 -4.27 3.86 16.59
C GLY A 207 -3.83 2.40 16.46
N ASP A 208 -4.77 1.52 16.13
CA ASP A 208 -4.55 0.08 15.93
C ASP A 208 -4.08 -0.27 14.51
N GLY A 209 -3.90 0.72 13.63
CA GLY A 209 -3.43 0.52 12.26
C GLY A 209 -2.03 -0.11 12.24
N PRO A 210 -1.79 -1.13 11.39
CA PRO A 210 -0.54 -1.89 11.38
C PRO A 210 0.69 -1.02 11.12
N VAL A 211 1.74 -1.21 11.93
CA VAL A 211 3.05 -0.56 11.79
C VAL A 211 4.14 -1.60 11.93
N VAL A 212 5.06 -1.68 10.97
CA VAL A 212 6.21 -2.60 11.02
C VAL A 212 7.50 -1.79 10.96
N PHE A 213 8.39 -2.05 11.93
CA PHE A 213 9.77 -1.57 11.92
C PHE A 213 10.64 -2.58 11.18
N ALA A 214 11.35 -2.13 10.14
CA ALA A 214 12.02 -3.02 9.21
C ALA A 214 13.45 -2.60 8.90
N GLN A 215 14.21 -3.59 8.43
CA GLN A 215 15.48 -3.43 7.73
C GLN A 215 15.36 -4.28 6.46
N VAL A 216 14.62 -3.78 5.48
CA VAL A 216 14.23 -4.54 4.29
C VAL A 216 15.43 -5.16 3.59
N LYS A 217 16.54 -4.43 3.48
CA LYS A 217 17.79 -4.93 2.88
C LYS A 217 18.39 -6.13 3.63
N HIS A 218 18.12 -6.24 4.93
CA HIS A 218 18.65 -7.26 5.81
C HIS A 218 17.62 -8.35 6.20
N GLY A 219 16.44 -8.30 5.62
CA GLY A 219 15.37 -9.28 5.87
C GLY A 219 14.57 -9.06 7.16
N VAL A 220 14.91 -8.06 7.98
CA VAL A 220 14.22 -7.82 9.26
C VAL A 220 12.85 -7.20 9.01
N GLY A 221 11.81 -7.78 9.62
CA GLY A 221 10.42 -7.33 9.51
C GLY A 221 9.69 -7.81 8.25
N LEU A 222 10.35 -8.52 7.33
CA LEU A 222 9.72 -9.03 6.10
C LEU A 222 8.61 -10.03 6.39
N ASP A 223 8.78 -10.92 7.36
CA ASP A 223 7.75 -11.90 7.72
C ASP A 223 6.45 -11.22 8.16
N GLN A 224 6.56 -10.12 8.92
CA GLN A 224 5.40 -9.34 9.35
C GLN A 224 4.73 -8.64 8.18
N ILE A 225 5.51 -8.05 7.27
CA ILE A 225 4.99 -7.37 6.07
C ILE A 225 4.27 -8.38 5.17
N ILE A 226 4.90 -9.53 4.91
CA ILE A 226 4.32 -10.60 4.09
C ILE A 226 3.05 -11.15 4.75
N GLY A 227 3.08 -11.36 6.06
CA GLY A 227 1.91 -11.80 6.82
C GLY A 227 0.71 -10.88 6.63
N GLN A 228 0.92 -9.55 6.67
CA GLN A 228 -0.14 -8.57 6.41
C GLN A 228 -0.66 -8.63 4.97
N VAL A 229 0.24 -8.76 3.99
CA VAL A 229 -0.13 -8.87 2.56
C VAL A 229 -0.96 -10.13 2.30
N ILE A 230 -0.49 -11.28 2.77
CA ILE A 230 -1.17 -12.58 2.56
C ILE A 230 -2.51 -12.59 3.29
N HIS A 231 -2.57 -12.07 4.52
CA HIS A 231 -3.82 -11.95 5.26
C HIS A 231 -4.86 -11.11 4.49
N ALA A 232 -4.47 -9.93 4.00
CA ALA A 232 -5.35 -9.06 3.25
C ALA A 232 -5.84 -9.71 1.94
N TRP A 233 -4.93 -10.37 1.22
CA TRP A 233 -5.26 -11.12 -0.01
C TRP A 233 -6.24 -12.26 0.26
N GLN A 234 -5.98 -13.11 1.25
CA GLN A 234 -6.86 -14.23 1.61
C GLN A 234 -8.23 -13.74 2.07
N HIS A 235 -8.25 -12.69 2.88
CA HIS A 235 -9.51 -12.09 3.32
C HIS A 235 -10.33 -11.56 2.14
N ALA A 236 -9.69 -10.91 1.17
CA ALA A 236 -10.35 -10.42 -0.04
C ALA A 236 -10.94 -11.54 -0.91
N LEU A 237 -10.29 -12.72 -0.93
CA LEU A 237 -10.78 -13.91 -1.63
C LEU A 237 -11.85 -14.68 -0.84
N GLY A 238 -12.17 -14.28 0.38
CA GLY A 238 -13.12 -15.00 1.24
C GLY A 238 -12.61 -16.36 1.73
N VAL A 239 -11.30 -16.56 1.77
CA VAL A 239 -10.68 -17.79 2.30
C VAL A 239 -10.79 -17.75 3.83
N PRO A 240 -11.47 -18.74 4.48
CA PRO A 240 -11.54 -18.78 5.93
C PRO A 240 -10.15 -19.04 6.53
N HIS A 241 -9.87 -18.39 7.66
CA HIS A 241 -8.62 -18.50 8.44
C HIS A 241 -8.59 -19.76 9.28
#